data_012619c927418e16ab0009f688d00bca
#
_entry.id   012619c927418e16ab0009f688d00bca
#
_cell.length_a   1.000
_cell.length_b   1.000
_cell.length_c   1.000
_cell.angle_alpha   90.00
_cell.angle_beta   90.00
_cell.angle_gamma   90.00
#
_symmetry.space_group_name_H-M   'P 1'
#
loop_
_entity.id
_entity.type
_entity.pdbx_description
1 polymer ?
#
loop_
_entity_poly.entity_id
_entity_poly.type
_entity_poly.pdbx_seq_one_letter_code
_entity_poly.pdbx_strand_id
1 'polypeptide(L)'
;MKSISVQELKELKDSNADFQLIDVREPGEFDAANLCGELIPLQTVPANVEKISKDKKVIVHCRSGKRSANAIAYLEQNHGYTNLYNLEGGIIAWRDEIDDSLNV
;
A
#
# COMPACT_ATOMS: atom_id res chain seq x y z
N MET A 1 1.26 -13.53 -6.11
CA MET A 1 1.25 -12.12 -5.65
C MET A 1 2.45 -11.88 -4.76
N LYS A 2 3.21 -10.85 -5.08
CA LYS A 2 4.38 -10.49 -4.27
C LYS A 2 3.91 -9.77 -3.01
N SER A 3 4.64 -9.93 -1.92
CA SER A 3 4.33 -9.27 -0.66
C SER A 3 5.61 -8.78 0.02
N ILE A 4 5.42 -7.91 1.01
CA ILE A 4 6.51 -7.30 1.77
C ILE A 4 6.03 -7.17 3.22
N SER A 5 6.94 -7.37 4.17
CA SER A 5 6.62 -7.21 5.59
C SER A 5 6.66 -5.74 6.01
N VAL A 6 6.07 -5.44 7.18
CA VAL A 6 6.15 -4.08 7.72
C VAL A 6 7.59 -3.70 8.09
N GLN A 7 8.41 -4.67 8.50
CA GLN A 7 9.83 -4.44 8.79
C GLN A 7 10.57 -4.02 7.51
N GLU A 8 10.31 -4.69 6.40
CA GLU A 8 10.90 -4.34 5.11
C GLU A 8 10.46 -2.96 4.63
N LEU A 9 9.17 -2.61 4.81
CA LEU A 9 8.68 -1.28 4.49
C LEU A 9 9.37 -0.22 5.35
N LYS A 10 9.55 -0.49 6.64
CA LYS A 10 10.27 0.42 7.51
C LYS A 10 11.68 0.67 7.01
N GLU A 11 12.40 -0.36 6.58
CA GLU A 11 13.73 -0.21 6.01
C GLU A 11 13.73 0.67 4.76
N LEU A 12 12.75 0.51 3.88
CA LEU A 12 12.62 1.35 2.70
C LEU A 12 12.41 2.82 3.07
N LYS A 13 11.57 3.08 4.07
CA LYS A 13 11.30 4.44 4.53
C LYS A 13 12.55 5.06 5.20
N ASP A 14 13.21 4.30 6.06
CA ASP A 14 14.36 4.79 6.82
C ASP A 14 15.57 5.07 5.93
N SER A 15 15.72 4.32 4.85
CA SER A 15 16.84 4.48 3.91
C SER A 15 16.57 5.49 2.79
N ASN A 16 15.39 6.11 2.78
CA ASN A 16 14.96 7.00 1.69
C ASN A 16 15.01 6.31 0.33
N ALA A 17 14.68 5.03 0.27
CA ALA A 17 14.64 4.29 -0.98
C ALA A 17 13.62 4.91 -1.95
N ASP A 18 13.86 4.74 -3.25
CA ASP A 18 12.96 5.24 -4.27
C ASP A 18 11.85 4.21 -4.51
N PHE A 19 10.71 4.41 -3.85
CA PHE A 19 9.55 3.54 -3.99
C PHE A 19 8.27 4.36 -3.90
N GLN A 20 7.15 3.76 -4.30
CA GLN A 20 5.84 4.37 -4.18
C GLN A 20 5.02 3.59 -3.14
N LEU A 21 4.34 4.31 -2.27
CA LEU A 21 3.43 3.71 -1.27
C LEU A 21 2.02 4.18 -1.57
N ILE A 22 1.11 3.22 -1.74
CA ILE A 22 -0.29 3.50 -2.09
C ILE A 22 -1.20 2.94 -1.03
N ASP A 23 -2.12 3.77 -0.56
CA ASP A 23 -3.15 3.41 0.42
C ASP A 23 -4.49 3.32 -0.30
N VAL A 24 -5.10 2.13 -0.32
CA VAL A 24 -6.38 1.93 -1.00
C VAL A 24 -7.57 1.91 -0.04
N ARG A 25 -7.38 2.45 1.17
CA ARG A 25 -8.46 2.62 2.14
C ARG A 25 -9.34 3.81 1.79
N GLU A 26 -10.36 4.06 2.58
CA GLU A 26 -11.25 5.20 2.40
C GLU A 26 -10.64 6.46 3.02
N PRO A 27 -11.07 7.67 2.53
CA PRO A 27 -10.53 8.94 3.04
C PRO A 27 -10.65 9.10 4.56
N GLY A 28 -11.75 8.64 5.15
CA GLY A 28 -11.92 8.74 6.61
C GLY A 28 -10.92 7.89 7.39
N GLU A 29 -10.57 6.72 6.85
CA GLU A 29 -9.53 5.88 7.46
C GLU A 29 -8.16 6.57 7.37
N PHE A 30 -7.86 7.14 6.22
CA PHE A 30 -6.60 7.85 5.98
C PHE A 30 -6.46 9.05 6.92
N ASP A 31 -7.54 9.81 7.09
CA ASP A 31 -7.52 11.00 7.95
C ASP A 31 -7.28 10.64 9.42
N ALA A 32 -7.77 9.49 9.87
CA ALA A 32 -7.59 9.05 11.26
C ALA A 32 -6.14 8.65 11.54
N ALA A 33 -5.50 7.92 10.62
CA ALA A 33 -4.09 7.54 10.72
C ALA A 33 -3.65 7.02 9.35
N ASN A 34 -2.39 7.29 8.97
CA ASN A 34 -1.87 6.81 7.70
C ASN A 34 -0.36 6.61 7.77
N LEU A 35 0.20 6.00 6.74
CA LEU A 35 1.64 5.76 6.62
C LEU A 35 2.30 6.75 5.66
N CYS A 36 1.67 7.88 5.41
CA CYS A 36 2.16 8.93 4.50
C CYS A 36 2.23 8.46 3.04
N GLY A 37 1.43 7.47 2.68
CA GLY A 37 1.31 7.03 1.29
C GLY A 37 0.36 7.91 0.50
N GLU A 38 0.27 7.63 -0.78
CA GLU A 38 -0.66 8.28 -1.68
C GLU A 38 -2.02 7.58 -1.57
N LEU A 39 -3.08 8.34 -1.24
CA LEU A 39 -4.42 7.77 -1.11
C LEU A 39 -5.06 7.59 -2.49
N ILE A 40 -5.35 6.34 -2.83
CA ILE A 40 -6.14 6.00 -4.02
C ILE A 40 -7.16 4.96 -3.56
N PRO A 41 -8.34 5.38 -3.09
CA PRO A 41 -9.36 4.43 -2.60
C PRO A 41 -9.62 3.32 -3.61
N LEU A 42 -9.84 2.11 -3.12
CA LEU A 42 -9.94 0.90 -3.96
C LEU A 42 -10.87 1.09 -5.16
N GLN A 43 -12.03 1.71 -4.94
CA GLN A 43 -13.03 1.88 -6.01
C GLN A 43 -12.56 2.89 -7.07
N THR A 44 -11.60 3.73 -6.77
CA THR A 44 -11.08 4.72 -7.71
C THR A 44 -9.82 4.27 -8.44
N VAL A 45 -9.28 3.10 -8.11
CA VAL A 45 -8.06 2.59 -8.74
C VAL A 45 -8.20 2.54 -10.27
N PRO A 46 -9.30 2.02 -10.84
CA PRO A 46 -9.42 1.98 -12.31
C PRO A 46 -9.31 3.35 -12.99
N ALA A 47 -9.75 4.42 -12.30
CA ALA A 47 -9.69 5.78 -12.84
C ALA A 47 -8.35 6.48 -12.58
N ASN A 48 -7.45 5.86 -11.80
CA ASN A 48 -6.19 6.48 -11.38
C ASN A 48 -4.96 5.64 -11.70
N VAL A 49 -5.06 4.73 -12.66
CA VAL A 49 -3.96 3.81 -12.99
C VAL A 49 -2.69 4.56 -13.37
N GLU A 50 -2.82 5.69 -14.06
CA GLU A 50 -1.68 6.50 -14.51
C GLU A 50 -0.86 7.07 -13.34
N LYS A 51 -1.42 7.10 -12.13
CA LYS A 51 -0.70 7.57 -10.93
C LYS A 51 0.20 6.50 -10.35
N ILE A 52 0.05 5.25 -10.78
CA ILE A 52 0.77 4.10 -10.22
C ILE A 52 1.94 3.77 -11.11
N SER A 53 3.15 3.86 -10.56
CA SER A 53 4.39 3.63 -11.31
C SER A 53 4.47 2.19 -11.82
N LYS A 54 5.01 2.03 -13.04
CA LYS A 54 5.37 0.73 -13.59
C LYS A 54 6.86 0.43 -13.45
N ASP A 55 7.66 1.40 -13.00
CA ASP A 55 9.11 1.29 -12.96
C ASP A 55 9.65 1.08 -11.54
N LYS A 56 9.09 1.78 -10.58
CA LYS A 56 9.52 1.70 -9.18
C LYS A 56 8.90 0.48 -8.48
N LYS A 57 9.50 0.09 -7.36
CA LYS A 57 8.82 -0.80 -6.41
C LYS A 57 7.60 -0.06 -5.86
N VAL A 58 6.42 -0.64 -5.98
CA VAL A 58 5.16 -0.06 -5.49
C VAL A 58 4.62 -0.96 -4.38
N ILE A 59 4.42 -0.36 -3.20
CA ILE A 59 3.83 -1.05 -2.06
C ILE A 59 2.38 -0.59 -1.95
N VAL A 60 1.44 -1.53 -1.97
CA VAL A 60 0.01 -1.26 -1.84
C VAL A 60 -0.47 -1.78 -0.50
N HIS A 61 -1.18 -0.95 0.26
CA HIS A 61 -1.68 -1.39 1.55
C HIS A 61 -3.10 -0.96 1.80
N CYS A 62 -3.73 -1.64 2.73
CA CYS A 62 -5.02 -1.28 3.30
C CYS A 62 -4.98 -1.56 4.80
N ARG A 63 -6.12 -1.85 5.43
CA ARG A 63 -6.14 -2.12 6.85
C ARG A 63 -5.49 -3.45 7.20
N SER A 64 -5.86 -4.53 6.50
CA SER A 64 -5.42 -5.90 6.81
C SER A 64 -4.70 -6.62 5.67
N GLY A 65 -4.70 -6.05 4.46
CA GLY A 65 -4.09 -6.66 3.28
C GLY A 65 -5.09 -7.20 2.26
N LYS A 66 -6.38 -7.21 2.57
CA LYS A 66 -7.39 -7.81 1.69
C LYS A 66 -7.77 -6.90 0.51
N ARG A 67 -8.11 -5.64 0.80
CA ARG A 67 -8.45 -4.68 -0.26
C ARG A 67 -7.25 -4.41 -1.16
N SER A 68 -6.06 -4.32 -0.58
CA SER A 68 -4.83 -4.13 -1.35
C SER A 68 -4.52 -5.32 -2.24
N ALA A 69 -4.80 -6.54 -1.79
CA ALA A 69 -4.67 -7.73 -2.63
C ALA A 69 -5.60 -7.64 -3.84
N ASN A 70 -6.84 -7.18 -3.63
CA ASN A 70 -7.80 -7.01 -4.72
C ASN A 70 -7.32 -5.94 -5.73
N ALA A 71 -6.78 -4.83 -5.23
CA ALA A 71 -6.24 -3.78 -6.11
C ALA A 71 -5.08 -4.31 -6.95
N ILE A 72 -4.16 -5.05 -6.32
CA ILE A 72 -3.00 -5.62 -7.02
C ILE A 72 -3.47 -6.62 -8.09
N ALA A 73 -4.40 -7.51 -7.75
CA ALA A 73 -4.91 -8.49 -8.71
C ALA A 73 -5.53 -7.79 -9.93
N TYR A 74 -6.30 -6.73 -9.71
CA TYR A 74 -6.87 -5.95 -10.80
C TYR A 74 -5.78 -5.36 -11.70
N LEU A 75 -4.78 -4.72 -11.10
CA LEU A 75 -3.72 -4.05 -11.84
C LEU A 75 -2.85 -5.05 -12.61
N GLU A 76 -2.55 -6.20 -12.01
CA GLU A 76 -1.77 -7.26 -12.68
C GLU A 76 -2.53 -7.85 -13.86
N GLN A 77 -3.81 -8.14 -13.68
CA GLN A 77 -4.62 -8.81 -14.71
C GLN A 77 -5.04 -7.89 -15.85
N ASN A 78 -5.32 -6.63 -15.55
CA ASN A 78 -5.89 -5.71 -16.54
C ASN A 78 -4.88 -4.70 -17.10
N HIS A 79 -3.77 -4.46 -16.42
CA HIS A 79 -2.80 -3.44 -16.80
C HIS A 79 -1.36 -3.95 -16.83
N GLY A 80 -1.15 -5.25 -16.62
CA GLY A 80 0.16 -5.87 -16.80
C GLY A 80 1.24 -5.44 -15.81
N TYR A 81 0.86 -4.98 -14.62
CA TYR A 81 1.84 -4.59 -13.60
C TYR A 81 2.63 -5.80 -13.11
N THR A 82 3.93 -5.62 -12.88
CA THR A 82 4.82 -6.66 -12.37
C THR A 82 5.63 -6.21 -11.15
N ASN A 83 5.42 -4.98 -10.67
CA ASN A 83 6.23 -4.33 -9.66
C ASN A 83 5.46 -4.01 -8.38
N LEU A 84 4.32 -4.67 -8.16
CA LEU A 84 3.44 -4.39 -7.02
C LEU A 84 3.67 -5.40 -5.90
N TYR A 85 3.67 -4.88 -4.65
CA TYR A 85 3.85 -5.68 -3.44
C TYR A 85 2.74 -5.37 -2.46
N ASN A 86 2.12 -6.40 -1.91
CA ASN A 86 1.11 -6.24 -0.87
C ASN A 86 1.80 -6.14 0.49
N LEU A 87 1.44 -5.15 1.30
CA LEU A 87 1.96 -5.04 2.67
C LEU A 87 1.26 -6.07 3.55
N GLU A 88 2.02 -7.07 4.00
CA GLU A 88 1.49 -8.16 4.82
C GLU A 88 0.90 -7.62 6.12
N GLY A 89 -0.36 -7.96 6.37
CA GLY A 89 -1.07 -7.53 7.56
C GLY A 89 -1.51 -6.08 7.56
N GLY A 90 -1.18 -5.31 6.53
CA GLY A 90 -1.62 -3.93 6.35
C GLY A 90 -1.17 -2.98 7.44
N ILE A 91 -1.92 -1.88 7.61
CA ILE A 91 -1.59 -0.87 8.61
C ILE A 91 -1.75 -1.40 10.04
N ILE A 92 -2.59 -2.43 10.25
CA ILE A 92 -2.71 -3.08 11.56
C ILE A 92 -1.38 -3.70 11.97
N ALA A 93 -0.70 -4.42 11.06
CA ALA A 93 0.60 -5.00 11.34
C ALA A 93 1.64 -3.91 11.63
N TRP A 94 1.58 -2.80 10.90
CA TRP A 94 2.45 -1.66 11.18
C TRP A 94 2.24 -1.12 12.59
N ARG A 95 0.97 -0.94 12.99
CA ARG A 95 0.64 -0.52 14.36
C ARG A 95 1.21 -1.48 15.40
N ASP A 96 0.99 -2.78 15.19
CA ASP A 96 1.35 -3.79 16.19
C ASP A 96 2.86 -4.00 16.31
N GLU A 97 3.61 -3.85 15.22
CA GLU A 97 5.02 -4.22 15.18
C GLU A 97 5.97 -3.03 15.08
N ILE A 98 5.53 -1.88 14.60
CA ILE A 98 6.39 -0.72 14.35
C ILE A 98 5.99 0.47 15.20
N ASP A 99 4.71 0.85 15.21
CA ASP A 99 4.26 2.10 15.83
C ASP A 99 2.87 1.93 16.46
N ASP A 100 2.84 1.59 17.74
CA ASP A 100 1.59 1.33 18.46
C ASP A 100 0.79 2.60 18.79
N SER A 101 1.30 3.77 18.42
CA SER A 101 0.57 5.02 18.60
C SER A 101 -0.51 5.24 17.53
N LEU A 102 -0.53 4.45 16.46
CA LEU A 102 -1.51 4.62 15.41
C LEU A 102 -2.91 4.22 15.87
N ASN A 103 -3.86 5.09 15.60
CA ASN A 103 -5.26 4.85 15.94
C ASN A 103 -5.99 4.20 14.75
N VAL A 104 -5.81 2.92 14.60
CA VAL A 104 -6.42 2.14 13.53
C VAL A 104 -7.13 0.90 14.07
#